data_42949437de02288b28f0201c4a41dacf
#
_entry.id   42949437de02288b28f0201c4a41dacf
#
_cell.length_a   1.000
_cell.length_b   1.000
_cell.length_c   1.000
_cell.angle_alpha   90.00
_cell.angle_beta   90.00
_cell.angle_gamma   90.00
#
_symmetry.space_group_name_H-M   'P 1'
#
loop_
_entity.id
_entity.type
_entity.pdbx_description
1 polymer ?
#
loop_
_entity_poly.entity_id
_entity_poly.type
_entity_poly.pdbx_seq_one_letter_code
_entity_poly.pdbx_strand_id
1 'polypeptide(L)'
;MSCLKLLTSLCAAASLCIGTAQSAEPVKIRVSWIAPITNWAPMLAEKKELARHLGKSYVLEPVRYVGTPQMITALANGELEIANLAFSTLPIAIQNAGMSDLKVIADELQDGVDGYYSQGYMVLADGPIKKVEDLKGKVVATVAAGAAVDVAMRTMLRKHGLEDKRDYAMVEAPLPTMRAMLADKKADLVPLVLPFALDPELRRIARPLFLNRDVVGVTQLLTWTARQPFLDKNRDAMVDFAEDTLRITRWYLDPANRSEVMAISGRVTKQPPERFDWAFTRRDYYHAPDMVPNLDALQTNVAMMKDLGFVTTSIDVKKHADLSIFEAAAKRLK
;
A
#
# COMPACT_ATOMS: atom_id res chain seq x y z
N MET A 1 64.12 22.47 -68.14
CA MET A 1 63.02 21.78 -68.78
C MET A 1 62.89 20.45 -68.10
N SER A 2 62.13 20.27 -67.05
CA SER A 2 61.78 18.98 -66.48
C SER A 2 60.58 19.15 -65.53
N CYS A 3 59.46 18.55 -65.92
CA CYS A 3 58.27 18.50 -65.15
C CYS A 3 58.42 17.55 -63.95
N LEU A 4 58.24 18.05 -62.79
CA LEU A 4 58.11 17.25 -61.57
C LEU A 4 56.65 17.12 -61.18
N LYS A 5 56.06 15.90 -61.33
CA LYS A 5 54.71 15.57 -60.92
C LYS A 5 54.64 15.30 -59.40
N LEU A 6 53.93 16.12 -58.65
CA LEU A 6 53.59 15.83 -57.25
C LEU A 6 52.34 14.92 -57.21
N LEU A 7 52.50 13.70 -56.68
CA LEU A 7 51.39 12.82 -56.30
C LEU A 7 50.99 13.23 -54.84
N THR A 8 49.80 13.76 -54.68
CA THR A 8 49.19 13.94 -53.34
C THR A 8 48.36 12.70 -53.03
N SER A 9 48.80 11.96 -52.01
CA SER A 9 48.10 10.80 -51.45
C SER A 9 47.04 11.29 -50.45
N LEU A 10 45.79 11.07 -50.75
CA LEU A 10 44.65 11.42 -49.89
C LEU A 10 44.37 10.24 -48.95
N CYS A 11 44.84 10.30 -47.70
CA CYS A 11 44.45 9.36 -46.64
C CYS A 11 43.06 9.76 -46.09
N ALA A 12 42.04 9.00 -46.49
CA ALA A 12 40.74 9.10 -45.89
C ALA A 12 40.76 8.41 -44.50
N ALA A 13 40.81 9.19 -43.42
CA ALA A 13 40.62 8.68 -42.07
C ALA A 13 39.14 8.46 -41.83
N ALA A 14 38.69 7.20 -41.84
CA ALA A 14 37.37 6.80 -41.40
C ALA A 14 37.32 6.89 -39.86
N SER A 15 36.80 7.97 -39.31
CA SER A 15 36.50 8.08 -37.86
C SER A 15 35.29 7.18 -37.55
N LEU A 16 35.54 6.01 -36.98
CA LEU A 16 34.49 5.24 -36.31
C LEU A 16 34.02 6.03 -35.09
N CYS A 17 32.90 6.71 -35.19
CA CYS A 17 32.15 7.17 -34.02
C CYS A 17 31.60 5.93 -33.30
N ILE A 18 32.35 5.42 -32.32
CA ILE A 18 31.82 4.50 -31.32
C ILE A 18 30.92 5.37 -30.44
N GLY A 19 29.66 5.42 -30.80
CA GLY A 19 28.62 5.98 -29.92
C GLY A 19 28.59 5.15 -28.63
N THR A 20 29.16 5.67 -27.56
CA THR A 20 28.90 5.13 -26.24
C THR A 20 27.38 5.26 -26.02
N ALA A 21 26.68 4.13 -26.07
CA ALA A 21 25.30 4.07 -25.63
C ALA A 21 25.29 4.55 -24.16
N GLN A 22 24.95 5.80 -23.95
CA GLN A 22 24.77 6.35 -22.61
C GLN A 22 23.60 5.58 -22.02
N SER A 23 23.89 4.68 -21.08
CA SER A 23 22.85 4.00 -20.31
C SER A 23 21.95 5.09 -19.73
N ALA A 24 20.66 5.07 -20.04
CA ALA A 24 19.70 5.98 -19.47
C ALA A 24 19.78 5.85 -17.94
N GLU A 25 19.70 6.98 -17.23
CA GLU A 25 19.67 6.96 -15.77
C GLU A 25 18.50 6.10 -15.28
N PRO A 26 18.71 5.26 -14.23
CA PRO A 26 17.67 4.44 -13.68
C PRO A 26 16.47 5.29 -13.22
N VAL A 27 15.26 4.84 -13.54
CA VAL A 27 14.03 5.53 -13.14
C VAL A 27 13.88 5.48 -11.64
N LYS A 28 13.75 6.63 -10.99
CA LYS A 28 13.44 6.70 -9.55
C LYS A 28 11.99 6.31 -9.34
N ILE A 29 11.76 5.31 -8.47
CA ILE A 29 10.43 4.85 -8.08
C ILE A 29 10.30 5.00 -6.56
N ARG A 30 9.61 6.07 -6.12
CA ARG A 30 9.25 6.30 -4.72
C ARG A 30 7.93 5.61 -4.46
N VAL A 31 7.95 4.64 -3.53
CA VAL A 31 6.78 3.83 -3.16
C VAL A 31 6.39 4.13 -1.72
N SER A 32 5.16 4.58 -1.51
CA SER A 32 4.70 4.90 -0.16
C SER A 32 4.41 3.65 0.68
N TRP A 33 4.48 3.82 2.02
CA TRP A 33 4.10 2.79 2.98
C TRP A 33 3.67 3.40 4.33
N ILE A 34 2.94 2.64 5.16
CA ILE A 34 2.42 3.07 6.46
C ILE A 34 2.95 2.18 7.58
N ALA A 35 2.72 0.87 7.47
CA ALA A 35 3.05 -0.11 8.50
C ALA A 35 4.12 -1.08 7.97
N PRO A 36 5.20 -1.28 8.74
CA PRO A 36 6.24 -2.23 8.35
C PRO A 36 5.68 -3.65 8.32
N ILE A 37 6.21 -4.49 7.43
CA ILE A 37 5.80 -5.89 7.17
C ILE A 37 4.48 -5.95 6.40
N THR A 38 3.44 -5.25 6.85
CA THR A 38 2.14 -5.20 6.20
C THR A 38 2.21 -4.58 4.79
N ASN A 39 3.14 -3.62 4.58
CA ASN A 39 3.37 -3.01 3.27
C ASN A 39 4.64 -3.54 2.61
N TRP A 40 4.58 -3.74 1.28
CA TRP A 40 5.66 -4.34 0.51
C TRP A 40 6.92 -3.46 0.38
N ALA A 41 6.76 -2.13 0.23
CA ALA A 41 7.88 -1.26 -0.10
C ALA A 41 9.11 -1.40 0.82
N PRO A 42 9.01 -1.39 2.18
CA PRO A 42 10.16 -1.63 3.05
C PRO A 42 10.69 -3.08 2.95
N MET A 43 9.82 -4.06 2.68
CA MET A 43 10.19 -5.47 2.58
C MET A 43 10.96 -5.76 1.28
N LEU A 44 10.61 -5.09 0.17
CA LEU A 44 11.34 -5.17 -1.09
C LEU A 44 12.80 -4.68 -0.92
N ALA A 45 12.99 -3.59 -0.18
CA ALA A 45 14.30 -3.02 0.08
C ALA A 45 15.22 -3.96 0.91
N GLU A 46 14.65 -4.83 1.74
CA GLU A 46 15.39 -5.81 2.55
C GLU A 46 15.83 -7.06 1.76
N LYS A 47 15.20 -7.35 0.61
CA LYS A 47 15.51 -8.50 -0.27
C LYS A 47 16.03 -8.06 -1.65
N LYS A 48 16.77 -6.95 -1.66
CA LYS A 48 17.32 -6.36 -2.90
C LYS A 48 18.22 -7.31 -3.71
N GLU A 49 18.80 -8.33 -3.10
CA GLU A 49 19.62 -9.33 -3.79
C GLU A 49 18.81 -10.21 -4.76
N LEU A 50 17.48 -10.24 -4.62
CA LEU A 50 16.58 -10.88 -5.57
C LEU A 50 16.15 -9.93 -6.70
N ALA A 51 16.38 -8.64 -6.55
CA ALA A 51 16.05 -7.62 -7.55
C ALA A 51 17.13 -7.56 -8.64
N ARG A 52 16.85 -8.12 -9.81
CA ARG A 52 17.79 -8.23 -10.92
C ARG A 52 17.99 -6.93 -11.69
N HIS A 53 17.02 -6.04 -11.63
CA HIS A 53 16.95 -4.80 -12.39
C HIS A 53 17.23 -3.56 -11.53
N LEU A 54 17.26 -3.70 -10.20
CA LEU A 54 17.54 -2.63 -9.25
C LEU A 54 18.94 -2.03 -9.51
N GLY A 55 19.01 -0.69 -9.60
CA GLY A 55 20.24 0.04 -9.92
C GLY A 55 20.60 0.01 -11.41
N LYS A 56 19.81 -0.63 -12.28
CA LYS A 56 19.99 -0.69 -13.75
C LYS A 56 18.89 0.08 -14.46
N SER A 57 17.67 -0.43 -14.45
CA SER A 57 16.50 0.23 -15.06
C SER A 57 15.73 1.10 -14.08
N TYR A 58 15.80 0.80 -12.78
CA TYR A 58 15.13 1.59 -11.74
C TYR A 58 15.94 1.64 -10.44
N VAL A 59 15.61 2.62 -9.58
CA VAL A 59 15.99 2.70 -8.16
C VAL A 59 14.75 2.77 -7.31
N LEU A 60 14.72 2.04 -6.19
CA LEU A 60 13.59 1.98 -5.27
C LEU A 60 13.85 2.87 -4.03
N GLU A 61 12.88 3.72 -3.71
CA GLU A 61 12.91 4.57 -2.53
C GLU A 61 11.59 4.40 -1.73
N PRO A 62 11.58 3.60 -0.65
CA PRO A 62 10.43 3.50 0.24
C PRO A 62 10.20 4.79 1.02
N VAL A 63 8.99 5.38 0.94
CA VAL A 63 8.64 6.64 1.62
C VAL A 63 7.52 6.40 2.62
N ARG A 64 7.76 6.72 3.91
CA ARG A 64 6.80 6.48 4.98
C ARG A 64 5.80 7.62 5.12
N TYR A 65 4.52 7.24 5.30
CA TYR A 65 3.41 8.15 5.62
C TYR A 65 2.68 7.70 6.89
N VAL A 66 1.91 8.61 7.49
CA VAL A 66 1.07 8.31 8.67
C VAL A 66 -0.23 7.62 8.24
N GLY A 67 -0.77 8.00 7.08
CA GLY A 67 -2.00 7.45 6.52
C GLY A 67 -2.13 7.72 5.02
N THR A 68 -3.10 7.07 4.38
CA THR A 68 -3.30 7.15 2.93
C THR A 68 -3.77 8.52 2.40
N PRO A 69 -4.49 9.38 3.16
CA PRO A 69 -4.87 10.71 2.65
C PRO A 69 -3.70 11.60 2.27
N GLN A 70 -2.58 11.59 3.03
CA GLN A 70 -1.41 12.41 2.72
C GLN A 70 -0.73 12.00 1.40
N MET A 71 -0.88 10.74 0.99
CA MET A 71 -0.31 10.23 -0.26
C MET A 71 -0.97 10.83 -1.50
N ILE A 72 -2.22 11.28 -1.40
CA ILE A 72 -2.93 11.98 -2.49
C ILE A 72 -2.18 13.27 -2.86
N THR A 73 -1.84 14.07 -1.85
CA THR A 73 -1.07 15.30 -2.05
C THR A 73 0.32 15.02 -2.62
N ALA A 74 1.01 14.00 -2.09
CA ALA A 74 2.34 13.61 -2.57
C ALA A 74 2.32 13.14 -4.03
N LEU A 75 1.31 12.36 -4.46
CA LEU A 75 1.11 12.01 -5.87
C LEU A 75 0.85 13.24 -6.74
N ALA A 76 -0.01 14.16 -6.28
CA ALA A 76 -0.34 15.38 -7.02
C ALA A 76 0.89 16.25 -7.24
N ASN A 77 1.78 16.34 -6.24
CA ASN A 77 3.02 17.13 -6.30
C ASN A 77 4.18 16.41 -7.01
N GLY A 78 4.01 15.15 -7.46
CA GLY A 78 5.10 14.36 -8.03
C GLY A 78 6.18 13.98 -7.00
N GLU A 79 5.80 13.85 -5.73
CA GLU A 79 6.68 13.38 -4.64
C GLU A 79 6.64 11.85 -4.49
N LEU A 80 5.71 11.17 -5.17
CA LEU A 80 5.57 9.72 -5.26
C LEU A 80 5.32 9.31 -6.71
N GLU A 81 5.86 8.16 -7.09
CA GLU A 81 5.52 7.45 -8.34
C GLU A 81 4.43 6.41 -8.09
N ILE A 82 4.50 5.72 -6.94
CA ILE A 82 3.50 4.71 -6.55
C ILE A 82 3.00 5.04 -5.15
N ALA A 83 1.70 5.29 -5.04
CA ALA A 83 1.03 5.45 -3.76
C ALA A 83 0.27 4.19 -3.37
N ASN A 84 0.35 3.87 -2.10
CA ASN A 84 -0.40 2.80 -1.45
C ASN A 84 -1.77 3.33 -1.04
N LEU A 85 -2.70 3.45 -2.00
CA LEU A 85 -4.02 4.02 -1.73
C LEU A 85 -5.00 2.97 -1.23
N ALA A 86 -5.78 3.36 -0.23
CA ALA A 86 -6.90 2.55 0.26
C ALA A 86 -8.12 2.66 -0.68
N PHE A 87 -9.03 1.69 -0.59
CA PHE A 87 -10.31 1.74 -1.29
C PHE A 87 -11.07 3.06 -1.04
N SER A 88 -10.85 3.68 0.11
CA SER A 88 -11.48 4.95 0.48
C SER A 88 -10.78 6.17 -0.11
N THR A 89 -9.45 6.16 -0.21
CA THR A 89 -8.67 7.31 -0.70
C THR A 89 -8.54 7.33 -2.22
N LEU A 90 -8.63 6.20 -2.89
CA LEU A 90 -8.64 6.13 -4.35
C LEU A 90 -9.77 7.00 -4.97
N PRO A 91 -11.06 6.84 -4.59
CA PRO A 91 -12.13 7.66 -5.16
C PRO A 91 -12.03 9.13 -4.76
N ILE A 92 -11.51 9.44 -3.55
CA ILE A 92 -11.23 10.82 -3.13
C ILE A 92 -10.17 11.46 -4.04
N ALA A 93 -9.09 10.75 -4.34
CA ALA A 93 -8.04 11.23 -5.23
C ALA A 93 -8.57 11.48 -6.64
N ILE A 94 -9.37 10.56 -7.19
CA ILE A 94 -9.94 10.69 -8.52
C ILE A 94 -10.90 11.87 -8.62
N GLN A 95 -11.85 11.97 -7.68
CA GLN A 95 -12.92 12.95 -7.76
C GLN A 95 -12.57 14.31 -7.15
N ASN A 96 -12.07 14.31 -5.90
CA ASN A 96 -11.90 15.56 -5.16
C ASN A 96 -10.55 16.23 -5.47
N ALA A 97 -9.51 15.45 -5.77
CA ALA A 97 -8.22 15.97 -6.21
C ALA A 97 -8.07 16.04 -7.74
N GLY A 98 -9.11 15.65 -8.51
CA GLY A 98 -9.11 15.74 -9.97
C GLY A 98 -8.12 14.82 -10.68
N MET A 99 -7.66 13.74 -10.02
CA MET A 99 -6.65 12.82 -10.55
C MET A 99 -7.29 11.71 -11.39
N SER A 100 -7.99 12.06 -12.48
CA SER A 100 -8.69 11.11 -13.35
C SER A 100 -7.78 10.12 -14.08
N ASP A 101 -6.47 10.41 -14.12
CA ASP A 101 -5.41 9.59 -14.71
C ASP A 101 -4.79 8.56 -13.76
N LEU A 102 -5.32 8.43 -12.54
CA LEU A 102 -4.86 7.39 -11.61
C LEU A 102 -5.23 5.99 -12.11
N LYS A 103 -4.27 5.08 -11.95
CA LYS A 103 -4.41 3.66 -12.26
C LYS A 103 -4.00 2.80 -11.09
N VAL A 104 -4.88 1.90 -10.68
CA VAL A 104 -4.54 0.74 -9.84
C VAL A 104 -3.71 -0.20 -10.67
N ILE A 105 -2.50 -0.51 -10.22
CA ILE A 105 -1.54 -1.35 -10.94
C ILE A 105 -1.28 -2.69 -10.28
N ALA A 106 -1.50 -2.80 -8.95
CA ALA A 106 -1.25 -4.02 -8.20
C ALA A 106 -2.05 -4.08 -6.88
N ASP A 107 -2.22 -5.31 -6.36
CA ASP A 107 -2.64 -5.59 -4.99
C ASP A 107 -1.52 -5.21 -4.01
N GLU A 108 -1.89 -4.59 -2.91
CA GLU A 108 -1.00 -4.50 -1.75
C GLU A 108 -1.40 -5.51 -0.69
N LEU A 109 -2.68 -5.48 -0.30
CA LEU A 109 -3.28 -6.46 0.61
C LEU A 109 -4.81 -6.38 0.61
N GLN A 110 -5.43 -7.50 1.00
CA GLN A 110 -6.88 -7.63 1.14
C GLN A 110 -7.24 -8.01 2.58
N ASP A 111 -8.34 -7.45 3.08
CA ASP A 111 -8.92 -7.75 4.39
C ASP A 111 -10.21 -8.57 4.22
N GLY A 112 -10.54 -9.41 5.20
CA GLY A 112 -11.80 -10.15 5.23
C GLY A 112 -11.84 -11.38 4.32
N VAL A 113 -10.73 -11.73 3.66
CA VAL A 113 -10.61 -12.98 2.93
C VAL A 113 -10.69 -14.16 3.91
N ASP A 114 -11.48 -15.18 3.56
CA ASP A 114 -11.72 -16.31 4.46
C ASP A 114 -10.44 -17.04 4.89
N GLY A 115 -10.34 -17.30 6.19
CA GLY A 115 -9.17 -17.92 6.80
C GLY A 115 -7.97 -17.01 6.99
N TYR A 116 -8.07 -15.71 6.67
CA TYR A 116 -7.02 -14.72 6.90
C TYR A 116 -7.43 -13.71 7.96
N TYR A 117 -6.47 -12.89 8.39
CA TYR A 117 -6.69 -11.83 9.37
C TYR A 117 -7.70 -10.79 8.84
N SER A 118 -8.49 -10.24 9.76
CA SER A 118 -9.27 -9.03 9.52
C SER A 118 -9.04 -8.06 10.67
N GLN A 119 -8.80 -6.79 10.34
CA GLN A 119 -8.48 -5.77 11.34
C GLN A 119 -9.62 -5.57 12.34
N GLY A 120 -9.24 -5.33 13.60
CA GLY A 120 -10.18 -5.14 14.69
C GLY A 120 -10.36 -3.68 15.08
N TYR A 121 -11.58 -3.38 15.54
CA TYR A 121 -11.92 -2.14 16.24
C TYR A 121 -12.03 -2.49 17.73
N MET A 122 -11.08 -2.01 18.52
CA MET A 122 -10.80 -2.52 19.85
C MET A 122 -11.37 -1.60 20.93
N VAL A 123 -11.91 -2.23 21.96
CA VAL A 123 -12.37 -1.58 23.21
C VAL A 123 -11.67 -2.24 24.40
N LEU A 124 -11.68 -1.59 25.58
CA LEU A 124 -11.18 -2.22 26.80
C LEU A 124 -11.98 -3.50 27.10
N ALA A 125 -11.28 -4.60 27.41
CA ALA A 125 -11.87 -5.92 27.67
C ALA A 125 -12.86 -5.85 28.85
N ASP A 126 -12.42 -5.21 29.96
CA ASP A 126 -13.21 -5.02 31.18
C ASP A 126 -14.01 -3.73 31.20
N GLY A 127 -14.02 -2.99 30.06
CA GLY A 127 -14.73 -1.72 29.92
C GLY A 127 -16.26 -1.87 29.79
N PRO A 128 -16.99 -0.76 29.87
CA PRO A 128 -18.46 -0.76 29.78
C PRO A 128 -18.99 -1.00 28.37
N ILE A 129 -18.19 -0.80 27.32
CA ILE A 129 -18.61 -0.95 25.93
C ILE A 129 -18.72 -2.44 25.59
N LYS A 130 -19.93 -2.93 25.35
CA LYS A 130 -20.20 -4.35 25.01
C LYS A 130 -20.74 -4.51 23.58
N LYS A 131 -21.41 -3.49 23.06
CA LYS A 131 -22.01 -3.40 21.73
C LYS A 131 -21.79 -2.02 21.12
N VAL A 132 -22.04 -1.89 19.83
CA VAL A 132 -21.73 -0.64 19.07
C VAL A 132 -22.54 0.55 19.64
N GLU A 133 -23.77 0.34 20.05
CA GLU A 133 -24.63 1.41 20.59
C GLU A 133 -24.11 2.01 21.89
N ASP A 134 -23.27 1.28 22.64
CA ASP A 134 -22.65 1.78 23.89
C ASP A 134 -21.60 2.88 23.61
N LEU A 135 -21.26 3.11 22.34
CA LEU A 135 -20.37 4.18 21.90
C LEU A 135 -21.06 5.56 21.87
N LYS A 136 -22.35 5.65 22.16
CA LYS A 136 -23.02 6.94 22.28
C LYS A 136 -22.43 7.77 23.42
N GLY A 137 -22.04 9.02 23.10
CA GLY A 137 -21.38 9.94 24.04
C GLY A 137 -19.90 9.61 24.29
N LYS A 138 -19.29 8.72 23.50
CA LYS A 138 -17.91 8.26 23.67
C LYS A 138 -16.94 8.92 22.69
N VAL A 139 -15.65 8.72 22.94
CA VAL A 139 -14.57 9.16 22.06
C VAL A 139 -14.06 7.98 21.25
N VAL A 140 -14.06 8.11 19.93
CA VAL A 140 -13.50 7.10 19.01
C VAL A 140 -12.26 7.66 18.31
N ALA A 141 -11.23 6.84 18.13
CA ALA A 141 -10.03 7.28 17.46
C ALA A 141 -9.97 6.79 16.01
N THR A 142 -9.34 7.57 15.16
CA THR A 142 -8.97 7.18 13.79
C THR A 142 -7.55 7.64 13.47
N VAL A 143 -6.98 7.18 12.35
CA VAL A 143 -5.63 7.61 11.91
C VAL A 143 -5.68 8.94 11.15
N ALA A 144 -6.71 9.14 10.35
CA ALA A 144 -7.01 10.35 9.60
C ALA A 144 -8.42 10.25 9.02
N ALA A 145 -9.09 11.39 8.84
CA ALA A 145 -10.39 11.43 8.17
C ALA A 145 -10.29 10.89 6.73
N GLY A 146 -11.23 10.03 6.34
CA GLY A 146 -11.26 9.40 5.02
C GLY A 146 -10.28 8.23 4.81
N ALA A 147 -9.49 7.87 5.82
CA ALA A 147 -8.72 6.61 5.79
C ALA A 147 -9.67 5.40 5.84
N ALA A 148 -9.22 4.23 5.34
CA ALA A 148 -10.04 3.02 5.32
C ALA A 148 -10.62 2.66 6.70
N VAL A 149 -9.81 2.75 7.76
CA VAL A 149 -10.24 2.50 9.14
C VAL A 149 -11.30 3.50 9.63
N ASP A 150 -11.21 4.75 9.19
CA ASP A 150 -12.22 5.78 9.49
C ASP A 150 -13.55 5.46 8.80
N VAL A 151 -13.49 5.18 7.50
CA VAL A 151 -14.67 4.88 6.68
C VAL A 151 -15.40 3.64 7.19
N ALA A 152 -14.69 2.55 7.45
CA ALA A 152 -15.32 1.33 7.98
C ALA A 152 -15.92 1.57 9.38
N MET A 153 -15.22 2.28 10.26
CA MET A 153 -15.74 2.62 11.59
C MET A 153 -17.02 3.46 11.49
N ARG A 154 -17.03 4.54 10.70
CA ARG A 154 -18.23 5.36 10.47
C ARG A 154 -19.38 4.56 9.89
N THR A 155 -19.08 3.62 8.97
CA THR A 155 -20.09 2.73 8.38
C THR A 155 -20.74 1.87 9.45
N MET A 156 -19.94 1.25 10.34
CA MET A 156 -20.49 0.45 11.44
C MET A 156 -21.33 1.31 12.40
N LEU A 157 -20.78 2.43 12.83
CA LEU A 157 -21.49 3.34 13.77
C LEU A 157 -22.83 3.82 13.18
N ARG A 158 -22.83 4.20 11.90
CA ARG A 158 -24.05 4.63 11.20
C ARG A 158 -25.09 3.51 11.05
N LYS A 159 -24.67 2.26 10.78
CA LYS A 159 -25.58 1.10 10.77
C LYS A 159 -26.31 0.90 12.10
N HIS A 160 -25.71 1.38 13.21
CA HIS A 160 -26.26 1.33 14.56
C HIS A 160 -26.87 2.69 15.01
N GLY A 161 -27.13 3.61 14.07
CA GLY A 161 -27.80 4.88 14.33
C GLY A 161 -26.95 5.95 14.99
N LEU A 162 -25.62 5.77 15.04
CA LEU A 162 -24.67 6.71 15.62
C LEU A 162 -24.00 7.57 14.53
N GLU A 163 -24.09 8.90 14.69
CA GLU A 163 -23.50 9.87 13.75
C GLU A 163 -22.38 10.68 14.43
N ASP A 164 -21.33 10.96 13.66
CA ASP A 164 -20.21 11.80 14.11
C ASP A 164 -20.68 13.18 14.57
N LYS A 165 -20.05 13.73 15.60
CA LYS A 165 -20.33 15.01 16.24
C LYS A 165 -21.71 15.11 16.95
N ARG A 166 -22.67 14.26 16.56
CA ARG A 166 -23.97 14.19 17.23
C ARG A 166 -23.96 13.18 18.38
N ASP A 167 -23.48 11.97 18.12
CA ASP A 167 -23.57 10.84 19.03
C ASP A 167 -22.22 10.41 19.61
N TYR A 168 -21.10 10.77 18.98
CA TYR A 168 -19.74 10.50 19.46
C TYR A 168 -18.78 11.58 19.01
N ALA A 169 -17.64 11.69 19.69
CA ALA A 169 -16.53 12.55 19.29
C ALA A 169 -15.42 11.70 18.62
N MET A 170 -14.82 12.23 17.57
CA MET A 170 -13.70 11.58 16.88
C MET A 170 -12.41 12.34 17.10
N VAL A 171 -11.31 11.58 17.33
CA VAL A 171 -9.94 12.12 17.44
C VAL A 171 -9.01 11.39 16.47
N GLU A 172 -8.07 12.14 15.91
CA GLU A 172 -7.04 11.58 15.04
C GLU A 172 -5.76 11.30 15.82
N ALA A 173 -5.17 10.12 15.60
CA ALA A 173 -3.89 9.75 16.22
C ALA A 173 -3.15 8.69 15.39
N PRO A 174 -1.80 8.69 15.42
CA PRO A 174 -1.00 7.68 14.74
C PRO A 174 -1.23 6.26 15.30
N LEU A 175 -1.19 5.24 14.45
CA LEU A 175 -1.37 3.82 14.84
C LEU A 175 -0.54 3.38 16.06
N PRO A 176 0.75 3.76 16.20
CA PRO A 176 1.55 3.35 17.36
C PRO A 176 1.03 3.86 18.71
N THR A 177 0.21 4.92 18.72
CA THR A 177 -0.33 5.52 19.96
C THR A 177 -1.68 4.95 20.37
N MET A 178 -2.36 4.18 19.50
CA MET A 178 -3.73 3.70 19.74
C MET A 178 -3.87 2.87 21.02
N ARG A 179 -2.89 1.99 21.31
CA ARG A 179 -2.88 1.21 22.56
C ARG A 179 -2.88 2.11 23.80
N ALA A 180 -2.01 3.11 23.82
CA ALA A 180 -1.92 4.04 24.96
C ALA A 180 -3.21 4.87 25.08
N MET A 181 -3.80 5.33 23.98
CA MET A 181 -5.08 6.06 24.00
C MET A 181 -6.20 5.23 24.62
N LEU A 182 -6.26 3.93 24.29
CA LEU A 182 -7.25 3.02 24.86
C LEU A 182 -6.96 2.76 26.37
N ALA A 183 -5.70 2.47 26.72
CA ALA A 183 -5.29 2.21 28.10
C ALA A 183 -5.53 3.41 29.02
N ASP A 184 -5.21 4.61 28.55
CA ASP A 184 -5.38 5.89 29.26
C ASP A 184 -6.82 6.42 29.23
N LYS A 185 -7.76 5.70 28.58
CA LYS A 185 -9.16 6.09 28.40
C LYS A 185 -9.32 7.43 27.66
N LYS A 186 -8.36 7.79 26.80
CA LYS A 186 -8.44 8.95 25.90
C LYS A 186 -9.30 8.68 24.67
N ALA A 187 -9.49 7.39 24.34
CA ALA A 187 -10.44 6.90 23.37
C ALA A 187 -11.10 5.62 23.90
N ASP A 188 -12.38 5.45 23.60
CA ASP A 188 -13.18 4.28 23.99
C ASP A 188 -13.14 3.18 22.92
N LEU A 189 -12.89 3.56 21.65
CA LEU A 189 -12.73 2.68 20.51
C LEU A 189 -11.51 3.11 19.69
N VAL A 190 -10.64 2.15 19.32
CA VAL A 190 -9.48 2.40 18.46
C VAL A 190 -9.39 1.35 17.35
N PRO A 191 -9.05 1.73 16.10
CA PRO A 191 -8.74 0.78 15.04
C PRO A 191 -7.31 0.25 15.21
N LEU A 192 -7.11 -1.04 15.00
CA LEU A 192 -5.78 -1.64 15.08
C LEU A 192 -5.51 -2.57 13.89
N VAL A 193 -4.53 -2.15 13.10
CA VAL A 193 -3.97 -2.92 11.99
C VAL A 193 -2.73 -3.71 12.44
N LEU A 194 -2.31 -4.69 11.66
CA LEU A 194 -1.02 -5.37 11.86
C LEU A 194 0.16 -4.39 11.61
N PRO A 195 1.25 -4.51 12.35
CA PRO A 195 1.53 -5.44 13.45
C PRO A 195 0.98 -5.01 14.82
N PHE A 196 0.41 -3.80 14.96
CA PHE A 196 0.00 -3.19 16.23
C PHE A 196 -1.10 -4.00 16.96
N ALA A 197 -1.99 -4.65 16.22
CA ALA A 197 -3.04 -5.50 16.77
C ALA A 197 -2.50 -6.74 17.50
N LEU A 198 -1.25 -7.12 17.27
CA LEU A 198 -0.60 -8.27 17.91
C LEU A 198 0.28 -7.89 19.09
N ASP A 199 0.28 -6.63 19.52
CA ASP A 199 0.98 -6.19 20.72
C ASP A 199 0.49 -7.00 21.94
N PRO A 200 1.38 -7.74 22.67
CA PRO A 200 0.99 -8.53 23.83
C PRO A 200 0.33 -7.69 24.93
N GLU A 201 0.79 -6.46 25.16
CA GLU A 201 0.20 -5.57 26.17
C GLU A 201 -1.24 -5.15 25.78
N LEU A 202 -1.49 -4.92 24.48
CA LEU A 202 -2.83 -4.67 24.00
C LEU A 202 -3.76 -5.86 24.25
N ARG A 203 -3.31 -7.07 23.96
CA ARG A 203 -4.10 -8.30 24.11
C ARG A 203 -4.53 -8.58 25.55
N ARG A 204 -3.81 -8.03 26.52
CA ARG A 204 -4.16 -8.14 27.95
C ARG A 204 -5.31 -7.23 28.34
N ILE A 205 -5.45 -6.08 27.67
CA ILE A 205 -6.38 -5.01 28.07
C ILE A 205 -7.54 -4.81 27.12
N ALA A 206 -7.46 -5.33 25.89
CA ALA A 206 -8.42 -5.01 24.83
C ALA A 206 -9.01 -6.27 24.16
N ARG A 207 -10.22 -6.12 23.64
CA ARG A 207 -10.88 -7.08 22.77
C ARG A 207 -11.49 -6.37 21.57
N PRO A 208 -11.68 -7.06 20.44
CA PRO A 208 -12.45 -6.49 19.34
C PRO A 208 -13.91 -6.30 19.74
N LEU A 209 -14.47 -5.15 19.38
CA LEU A 209 -15.91 -4.92 19.41
C LEU A 209 -16.54 -5.43 18.11
N PHE A 210 -15.86 -5.19 16.99
CA PHE A 210 -16.19 -5.73 15.67
C PHE A 210 -14.92 -5.80 14.81
N LEU A 211 -14.99 -6.55 13.71
CA LEU A 211 -13.92 -6.68 12.72
C LEU A 211 -14.29 -5.92 11.44
N ASN A 212 -13.31 -5.57 10.65
CA ASN A 212 -13.53 -4.90 9.36
C ASN A 212 -14.43 -5.73 8.43
N ARG A 213 -14.25 -7.08 8.41
CA ARG A 213 -15.10 -7.98 7.63
C ARG A 213 -16.58 -7.92 8.00
N ASP A 214 -16.91 -7.61 9.24
CA ASP A 214 -18.30 -7.51 9.72
C ASP A 214 -18.98 -6.25 9.17
N VAL A 215 -18.17 -5.26 8.74
CA VAL A 215 -18.65 -3.97 8.23
C VAL A 215 -18.77 -3.99 6.71
N VAL A 216 -17.70 -4.39 6.04
CA VAL A 216 -17.51 -4.19 4.59
C VAL A 216 -17.30 -5.50 3.81
N GLY A 217 -17.27 -6.65 4.49
CA GLY A 217 -16.99 -7.94 3.86
C GLY A 217 -15.55 -8.06 3.35
N VAL A 218 -15.37 -8.78 2.24
CA VAL A 218 -14.05 -8.84 1.57
C VAL A 218 -13.72 -7.45 1.02
N THR A 219 -12.53 -6.99 1.36
CA THR A 219 -12.07 -5.64 1.05
C THR A 219 -10.75 -5.69 0.31
N GLN A 220 -10.66 -5.04 -0.86
CA GLN A 220 -9.38 -4.66 -1.44
C GLN A 220 -8.89 -3.46 -0.63
N LEU A 221 -8.20 -3.73 0.49
CA LEU A 221 -7.93 -2.70 1.49
C LEU A 221 -6.96 -1.65 0.99
N LEU A 222 -5.84 -2.08 0.42
CA LEU A 222 -4.81 -1.21 -0.16
C LEU A 222 -4.43 -1.69 -1.57
N THR A 223 -4.15 -0.75 -2.46
CA THR A 223 -3.67 -1.00 -3.81
C THR A 223 -2.45 -0.14 -4.12
N TRP A 224 -1.56 -0.61 -4.96
CA TRP A 224 -0.58 0.25 -5.59
C TRP A 224 -1.22 1.03 -6.72
N THR A 225 -1.06 2.33 -6.67
CA THR A 225 -1.69 3.27 -7.59
C THR A 225 -0.65 4.25 -8.11
N ALA A 226 -0.62 4.45 -9.42
CA ALA A 226 0.31 5.37 -10.10
C ALA A 226 -0.44 6.23 -11.11
N ARG A 227 0.19 7.33 -11.58
CA ARG A 227 -0.36 8.20 -12.61
C ARG A 227 -0.08 7.61 -13.99
N GLN A 228 -1.07 7.60 -14.89
CA GLN A 228 -0.93 7.06 -16.25
C GLN A 228 0.26 7.67 -17.03
N PRO A 229 0.51 9.00 -17.02
CA PRO A 229 1.65 9.57 -17.74
C PRO A 229 3.02 9.04 -17.26
N PHE A 230 3.14 8.72 -15.96
CA PHE A 230 4.36 8.10 -15.43
C PHE A 230 4.51 6.67 -15.95
N LEU A 231 3.44 5.88 -15.96
CA LEU A 231 3.43 4.51 -16.45
C LEU A 231 3.78 4.44 -17.94
N ASP A 232 3.18 5.31 -18.76
CA ASP A 232 3.41 5.36 -20.21
C ASP A 232 4.86 5.73 -20.54
N LYS A 233 5.40 6.73 -19.84
CA LYS A 233 6.77 7.21 -20.06
C LYS A 233 7.83 6.19 -19.66
N ASN A 234 7.56 5.38 -18.62
CA ASN A 234 8.57 4.53 -17.97
C ASN A 234 8.20 3.04 -18.03
N ARG A 235 7.40 2.63 -19.02
CA ARG A 235 6.80 1.29 -19.07
C ARG A 235 7.80 0.17 -18.88
N ASP A 236 8.94 0.19 -19.59
CA ASP A 236 9.94 -0.88 -19.52
C ASP A 236 10.56 -0.99 -18.12
N ALA A 237 10.94 0.14 -17.52
CA ALA A 237 11.44 0.18 -16.14
C ALA A 237 10.39 -0.28 -15.12
N MET A 238 9.11 0.03 -15.37
CA MET A 238 8.00 -0.42 -14.52
C MET A 238 7.75 -1.93 -14.65
N VAL A 239 7.94 -2.53 -15.83
CA VAL A 239 7.86 -3.99 -16.00
C VAL A 239 9.03 -4.66 -15.30
N ASP A 240 10.23 -4.11 -15.37
CA ASP A 240 11.42 -4.60 -14.66
C ASP A 240 11.23 -4.52 -13.13
N PHE A 241 10.70 -3.40 -12.65
CA PHE A 241 10.33 -3.22 -11.22
C PHE A 241 9.27 -4.23 -10.79
N ALA A 242 8.23 -4.44 -11.59
CA ALA A 242 7.18 -5.41 -11.30
C ALA A 242 7.70 -6.86 -11.31
N GLU A 243 8.62 -7.21 -12.22
CA GLU A 243 9.28 -8.53 -12.24
C GLU A 243 10.05 -8.79 -10.95
N ASP A 244 10.88 -7.84 -10.52
CA ASP A 244 11.64 -7.95 -9.27
C ASP A 244 10.69 -7.99 -8.07
N THR A 245 9.64 -7.16 -8.06
CA THR A 245 8.61 -7.17 -7.02
C THR A 245 7.94 -8.55 -6.91
N LEU A 246 7.45 -9.12 -8.01
CA LEU A 246 6.82 -10.44 -8.01
C LEU A 246 7.78 -11.54 -7.54
N ARG A 247 9.05 -11.48 -7.93
CA ARG A 247 10.07 -12.43 -7.47
C ARG A 247 10.25 -12.36 -5.97
N ILE A 248 10.32 -11.16 -5.41
CA ILE A 248 10.52 -10.93 -3.98
C ILE A 248 9.26 -11.28 -3.19
N THR A 249 8.07 -10.87 -3.64
CA THR A 249 6.82 -11.16 -2.94
C THR A 249 6.53 -12.67 -2.91
N ARG A 250 6.75 -13.39 -4.01
CA ARG A 250 6.64 -14.86 -4.04
C ARG A 250 7.63 -15.52 -3.06
N TRP A 251 8.83 -14.97 -2.93
CA TRP A 251 9.82 -15.45 -1.95
C TRP A 251 9.33 -15.26 -0.51
N TYR A 252 8.74 -14.08 -0.16
CA TYR A 252 8.19 -13.86 1.18
C TYR A 252 7.00 -14.76 1.50
N LEU A 253 6.19 -15.10 0.51
CA LEU A 253 5.01 -15.95 0.65
C LEU A 253 5.35 -17.44 0.68
N ASP A 254 6.56 -17.85 0.32
CA ASP A 254 7.00 -19.24 0.36
C ASP A 254 7.31 -19.68 1.81
N PRO A 255 6.59 -20.69 2.34
CA PRO A 255 6.83 -21.21 3.68
C PRO A 255 8.26 -21.70 3.94
N ALA A 256 9.01 -22.09 2.90
CA ALA A 256 10.40 -22.51 3.01
C ALA A 256 11.32 -21.39 3.52
N ASN A 257 10.95 -20.12 3.30
CA ASN A 257 11.74 -18.95 3.69
C ASN A 257 11.36 -18.40 5.07
N ARG A 258 10.51 -19.10 5.80
CA ARG A 258 9.88 -18.65 7.05
C ARG A 258 10.85 -18.06 8.07
N SER A 259 11.97 -18.75 8.34
CA SER A 259 12.95 -18.31 9.33
C SER A 259 13.60 -16.98 8.94
N GLU A 260 13.92 -16.82 7.66
CA GLU A 260 14.54 -15.58 7.17
C GLU A 260 13.52 -14.44 7.11
N VAL A 261 12.26 -14.70 6.76
CA VAL A 261 11.17 -13.73 6.81
C VAL A 261 11.01 -13.16 8.22
N MET A 262 11.02 -14.00 9.25
CA MET A 262 10.97 -13.55 10.64
C MET A 262 12.17 -12.70 11.01
N ALA A 263 13.39 -13.12 10.61
CA ALA A 263 14.61 -12.37 10.87
C ALA A 263 14.60 -10.98 10.20
N ILE A 264 14.15 -10.89 8.94
CA ILE A 264 13.98 -9.62 8.22
C ILE A 264 12.95 -8.74 8.95
N SER A 265 11.80 -9.30 9.31
CA SER A 265 10.74 -8.59 10.02
C SER A 265 11.24 -8.01 11.35
N GLY A 266 12.05 -8.78 12.07
CA GLY A 266 12.71 -8.33 13.31
C GLY A 266 13.65 -7.14 13.07
N ARG A 267 14.46 -7.18 12.00
CA ARG A 267 15.37 -6.07 11.64
C ARG A 267 14.61 -4.80 11.28
N VAL A 268 13.62 -4.92 10.39
CA VAL A 268 12.81 -3.77 9.92
C VAL A 268 12.10 -3.07 11.08
N THR A 269 11.62 -3.83 12.07
CA THR A 269 10.84 -3.30 13.19
C THR A 269 11.68 -3.05 14.44
N LYS A 270 12.95 -3.48 14.47
CA LYS A 270 13.84 -3.48 15.64
C LYS A 270 13.23 -4.23 16.83
N GLN A 271 12.61 -5.37 16.55
CA GLN A 271 11.97 -6.24 17.55
C GLN A 271 12.47 -7.69 17.42
N PRO A 272 12.29 -8.53 18.43
CA PRO A 272 12.65 -9.95 18.37
C PRO A 272 11.95 -10.67 17.22
N PRO A 273 12.67 -11.45 16.38
CA PRO A 273 12.13 -12.13 15.21
C PRO A 273 10.94 -13.05 15.51
N GLU A 274 10.91 -13.69 16.67
CA GLU A 274 9.83 -14.60 17.09
C GLU A 274 8.46 -13.92 17.23
N ARG A 275 8.41 -12.57 17.29
CA ARG A 275 7.16 -11.80 17.29
C ARG A 275 6.48 -11.77 15.92
N PHE A 276 7.14 -12.25 14.87
CA PHE A 276 6.67 -12.17 13.48
C PHE A 276 6.34 -13.53 12.87
N ASP A 277 6.02 -14.51 13.71
CA ASP A 277 5.55 -15.84 13.29
C ASP A 277 4.19 -15.83 12.56
N TRP A 278 3.53 -14.70 12.52
CA TRP A 278 2.27 -14.45 11.82
C TRP A 278 2.46 -13.90 10.41
N ALA A 279 3.55 -13.12 10.15
CA ALA A 279 3.76 -12.38 8.92
C ALA A 279 3.71 -13.28 7.69
N PHE A 280 2.99 -12.88 6.64
CA PHE A 280 2.78 -13.64 5.40
C PHE A 280 2.23 -15.06 5.58
N THR A 281 1.46 -15.30 6.65
CA THR A 281 0.73 -16.56 6.89
C THR A 281 -0.78 -16.32 6.88
N ARG A 282 -1.57 -17.37 7.19
CA ARG A 282 -3.03 -17.21 7.42
C ARG A 282 -3.39 -16.28 8.58
N ARG A 283 -2.41 -15.92 9.42
CA ARG A 283 -2.60 -14.98 10.53
C ARG A 283 -2.31 -13.53 10.13
N ASP A 284 -1.93 -13.32 8.87
CA ASP A 284 -1.75 -12.01 8.23
C ASP A 284 -2.95 -11.66 7.35
N TYR A 285 -2.97 -10.44 6.82
CA TYR A 285 -3.82 -10.10 5.68
C TYR A 285 -3.56 -11.04 4.50
N TYR A 286 -4.52 -11.14 3.61
CA TYR A 286 -4.29 -11.84 2.36
C TYR A 286 -3.46 -10.97 1.41
N HIS A 287 -2.38 -11.52 0.92
CA HIS A 287 -1.53 -10.97 -0.15
C HIS A 287 -1.65 -11.86 -1.37
N ALA A 288 -2.11 -11.31 -2.48
CA ALA A 288 -2.22 -12.07 -3.72
C ALA A 288 -0.82 -12.44 -4.24
N PRO A 289 -0.51 -13.73 -4.52
CA PRO A 289 0.84 -14.17 -4.89
C PRO A 289 1.41 -13.48 -6.14
N ASP A 290 0.53 -13.09 -7.07
CA ASP A 290 0.88 -12.37 -8.30
C ASP A 290 0.48 -10.88 -8.23
N MET A 291 0.17 -10.39 -7.03
CA MET A 291 -0.27 -9.02 -6.76
C MET A 291 -1.46 -8.57 -7.62
N VAL A 292 -2.33 -9.50 -8.02
CA VAL A 292 -3.54 -9.19 -8.78
C VAL A 292 -4.61 -8.64 -7.83
N PRO A 293 -5.05 -7.39 -8.00
CA PRO A 293 -6.06 -6.79 -7.14
C PRO A 293 -7.44 -7.38 -7.37
N ASN A 294 -8.23 -7.49 -6.31
CA ASN A 294 -9.64 -7.86 -6.37
C ASN A 294 -10.49 -6.64 -6.77
N LEU A 295 -10.60 -6.39 -8.07
CA LEU A 295 -11.30 -5.21 -8.59
C LEU A 295 -12.80 -5.22 -8.30
N ASP A 296 -13.42 -6.39 -8.17
CA ASP A 296 -14.85 -6.49 -7.85
C ASP A 296 -15.11 -6.14 -6.37
N ALA A 297 -14.26 -6.60 -5.45
CA ALA A 297 -14.29 -6.14 -4.07
C ALA A 297 -14.01 -4.63 -3.98
N LEU A 298 -12.99 -4.13 -4.71
CA LEU A 298 -12.68 -2.70 -4.75
C LEU A 298 -13.86 -1.88 -5.26
N GLN A 299 -14.57 -2.34 -6.30
CA GLN A 299 -15.77 -1.67 -6.83
C GLN A 299 -16.87 -1.56 -5.77
N THR A 300 -17.12 -2.64 -5.04
CA THR A 300 -18.09 -2.67 -3.93
C THR A 300 -17.69 -1.72 -2.81
N ASN A 301 -16.40 -1.74 -2.42
CA ASN A 301 -15.90 -0.87 -1.35
C ASN A 301 -15.95 0.62 -1.73
N VAL A 302 -15.61 0.95 -2.99
CA VAL A 302 -15.69 2.33 -3.52
C VAL A 302 -17.14 2.83 -3.56
N ALA A 303 -18.12 1.97 -3.88
CA ALA A 303 -19.52 2.35 -3.90
C ALA A 303 -20.00 2.86 -2.54
N MET A 304 -19.54 2.26 -1.43
CA MET A 304 -19.88 2.73 -0.08
C MET A 304 -19.44 4.16 0.20
N MET A 305 -18.37 4.63 -0.45
CA MET A 305 -17.89 6.01 -0.27
C MET A 305 -18.91 7.05 -0.76
N LYS A 306 -19.67 6.71 -1.80
CA LYS A 306 -20.78 7.54 -2.27
C LYS A 306 -21.95 7.53 -1.28
N ASP A 307 -22.31 6.35 -0.77
CA ASP A 307 -23.41 6.21 0.17
C ASP A 307 -23.14 6.94 1.50
N LEU A 308 -21.86 7.04 1.89
CA LEU A 308 -21.41 7.79 3.06
C LEU A 308 -21.20 9.29 2.78
N GLY A 309 -21.33 9.74 1.53
CA GLY A 309 -21.16 11.14 1.15
C GLY A 309 -19.72 11.63 1.06
N PHE A 310 -18.72 10.74 1.04
CA PHE A 310 -17.31 11.12 0.83
C PHE A 310 -17.01 11.49 -0.62
N VAL A 311 -17.75 10.92 -1.57
CA VAL A 311 -17.73 11.26 -2.98
C VAL A 311 -19.16 11.45 -3.50
N THR A 312 -19.34 12.23 -4.56
CA THR A 312 -20.67 12.59 -5.08
C THR A 312 -21.08 11.74 -6.27
N THR A 313 -20.13 11.20 -7.04
CA THR A 313 -20.39 10.38 -8.22
C THR A 313 -19.90 8.95 -8.04
N SER A 314 -20.49 8.04 -8.81
CA SER A 314 -20.00 6.66 -8.90
C SER A 314 -18.73 6.62 -9.74
N ILE A 315 -17.76 5.82 -9.31
CA ILE A 315 -16.49 5.60 -10.00
C ILE A 315 -16.48 4.16 -10.51
N ASP A 316 -16.18 3.98 -11.79
CA ASP A 316 -15.94 2.67 -12.40
C ASP A 316 -14.46 2.32 -12.20
N VAL A 317 -14.19 1.44 -11.24
CA VAL A 317 -12.83 1.05 -10.86
C VAL A 317 -12.06 0.43 -12.02
N LYS A 318 -12.73 -0.30 -12.93
CA LYS A 318 -12.07 -0.95 -14.06
C LYS A 318 -11.47 0.07 -15.05
N LYS A 319 -12.04 1.26 -15.18
CA LYS A 319 -11.45 2.37 -15.96
C LYS A 319 -10.22 2.97 -15.30
N HIS A 320 -10.07 2.78 -14.00
CA HIS A 320 -8.95 3.22 -13.19
C HIS A 320 -8.02 2.07 -12.81
N ALA A 321 -7.91 1.04 -13.65
CA ALA A 321 -6.96 -0.06 -13.49
C ALA A 321 -6.10 -0.23 -14.73
N ASP A 322 -4.81 -0.51 -14.56
CA ASP A 322 -3.89 -0.96 -15.59
C ASP A 322 -3.03 -2.10 -15.02
N LEU A 323 -3.45 -3.33 -15.24
CA LEU A 323 -2.76 -4.52 -14.74
C LEU A 323 -1.69 -5.02 -15.71
N SER A 324 -1.59 -4.42 -16.89
CA SER A 324 -0.76 -4.91 -18.00
C SER A 324 0.74 -4.93 -17.67
N ILE A 325 1.21 -4.09 -16.74
CA ILE A 325 2.62 -4.05 -16.29
C ILE A 325 2.94 -5.31 -15.49
N PHE A 326 2.13 -5.62 -14.45
CA PHE A 326 2.32 -6.81 -13.63
C PHE A 326 2.03 -8.10 -14.40
N GLU A 327 1.08 -8.10 -15.33
CA GLU A 327 0.83 -9.22 -16.24
C GLU A 327 2.03 -9.49 -17.17
N ALA A 328 2.67 -8.44 -17.70
CA ALA A 328 3.88 -8.56 -18.52
C ALA A 328 5.04 -9.11 -17.70
N ALA A 329 5.23 -8.61 -16.49
CA ALA A 329 6.25 -9.09 -15.54
C ALA A 329 6.03 -10.57 -15.15
N ALA A 330 4.80 -10.96 -14.85
CA ALA A 330 4.46 -12.35 -14.50
C ALA A 330 4.76 -13.33 -15.64
N LYS A 331 4.59 -12.90 -16.90
CA LYS A 331 4.96 -13.72 -18.08
C LYS A 331 6.47 -13.97 -18.18
N ARG A 332 7.32 -13.03 -17.73
CA ARG A 332 8.79 -13.18 -17.71
C ARG A 332 9.28 -14.13 -16.62
N LEU A 333 8.44 -14.44 -15.63
CA LEU A 333 8.74 -15.31 -14.48
C LEU A 333 8.22 -16.76 -14.64
N LYS A 334 7.60 -17.04 -15.77
CA LYS A 334 7.19 -18.42 -16.15
C LYS A 334 8.34 -19.13 -16.84
#